data_1304cf278446a1c591e7257a99df5a83
#
_entry.id   1304cf278446a1c591e7257a99df5a83
#
_cell.length_a   1.000
_cell.length_b   1.000
_cell.length_c   1.000
_cell.angle_alpha   90.00
_cell.angle_beta   90.00
_cell.angle_gamma   90.00
#
_symmetry.space_group_name_H-M   'P 1'
#
loop_
_entity.id
_entity.type
_entity.pdbx_description
1 polymer ?
#
loop_
_entity_poly.entity_id
_entity_poly.type
_entity_poly.pdbx_seq_one_letter_code
_entity_poly.pdbx_strand_id
1 'polypeptide(L)'
;MNQKIKRSIKEIDIKSKIYYIGIILLALAAVIAGIVTKGETVKNVLFNHDDVFMDFFNSVNNCGFAYDAYDEFGVIYPPLVVLFYKAISLLFPAKLAAQEIKASSLGMIIFTIYTVACVMLLIKCIKKYKIGNGLDKFLFAVSMFLSVPMIFLLERGNILILVISLLFVFLYGYDSEKASTRHLAYICLAIAVSIKLYPVVFGLLLLRKKKNFKNIAWCVFYGIIFFFVPFIFIGGFSQLIVLIKNILYTSSMFGNKGYGFKVNITNTFAMFGDLLHHSYIFESIGNAVMISAVIIGVLLILFGKFNSNWKLYAIISLFLVMVPGFSYVYSIAYMLIPLVAFLNEKKTRKSDYIYLLLFILQFGLFIAKKDELFSQFEGSELALNITTLIESVVLLLMMAMLYLDGIITTFKSYKGKKILHIPTKAVASVAMAGIVFVCCVFSVYYTPTKSGFSITSVDCFQVDEDNQKDKKTLEDFYEFAKKNFDNQKVLAFPKIDLTTKLSDIASNVSYYDISYYDNSVKTQKGIEKCKAEYIVIYNAMKADINNTDKQLAKNEKNQYLQMYRQISKILLVKGI
;
A
#
# COMPACT_ATOMS: atom_id res chain seq x y z
N MET A 1 -35.92 -2.21 28.86
CA MET A 1 -35.26 -1.32 27.86
C MET A 1 -36.05 -0.02 27.77
N ASN A 2 -35.42 1.14 27.98
CA ASN A 2 -36.05 2.45 28.06
C ASN A 2 -36.83 2.77 26.76
N GLN A 3 -38.07 3.28 26.85
CA GLN A 3 -38.92 3.63 25.68
C GLN A 3 -38.20 4.57 24.68
N LYS A 4 -37.36 5.48 25.17
CA LYS A 4 -36.55 6.36 24.35
C LYS A 4 -35.57 5.58 23.45
N ILE A 5 -34.91 4.53 23.99
CA ILE A 5 -33.99 3.69 23.23
C ILE A 5 -34.75 2.87 22.16
N LYS A 6 -35.91 2.29 22.52
CA LYS A 6 -36.76 1.56 21.56
C LYS A 6 -37.18 2.44 20.38
N ARG A 7 -37.57 3.70 20.65
CA ARG A 7 -37.93 4.67 19.61
C ARG A 7 -36.72 5.01 18.72
N SER A 8 -35.56 5.29 19.32
CA SER A 8 -34.35 5.60 18.56
C SER A 8 -33.91 4.44 17.66
N ILE A 9 -34.01 3.18 18.12
CA ILE A 9 -33.71 1.99 17.29
C ILE A 9 -34.70 1.87 16.12
N LYS A 10 -35.98 2.18 16.34
CA LYS A 10 -37.01 2.09 15.27
C LYS A 10 -36.73 3.09 14.14
N GLU A 11 -36.17 4.23 14.46
CA GLU A 11 -35.84 5.32 13.52
C GLU A 11 -34.58 5.04 12.68
N ILE A 12 -33.74 4.06 13.04
CA ILE A 12 -32.55 3.70 12.26
C ILE A 12 -32.98 2.97 10.96
N ASP A 13 -32.39 3.37 9.84
CA ASP A 13 -32.64 2.72 8.54
C ASP A 13 -32.25 1.24 8.53
N ILE A 14 -32.97 0.43 7.77
CA ILE A 14 -32.76 -1.03 7.72
C ILE A 14 -31.36 -1.41 7.22
N LYS A 15 -30.82 -0.69 6.23
CA LYS A 15 -29.45 -0.93 5.72
C LYS A 15 -28.42 -0.71 6.83
N SER A 16 -28.56 0.39 7.59
CA SER A 16 -27.71 0.69 8.73
C SER A 16 -27.78 -0.39 9.80
N LYS A 17 -28.98 -0.87 10.13
CA LYS A 17 -29.15 -1.97 11.09
C LYS A 17 -28.44 -3.24 10.65
N ILE A 18 -28.67 -3.66 9.40
CA ILE A 18 -28.03 -4.87 8.84
C ILE A 18 -26.52 -4.72 8.86
N TYR A 19 -26.00 -3.55 8.45
CA TYR A 19 -24.56 -3.27 8.49
C TYR A 19 -23.98 -3.40 9.90
N TYR A 20 -24.58 -2.73 10.90
CA TYR A 20 -24.07 -2.75 12.28
C TYR A 20 -24.13 -4.16 12.88
N ILE A 21 -25.24 -4.86 12.67
CA ILE A 21 -25.37 -6.25 13.14
C ILE A 21 -24.33 -7.14 12.46
N GLY A 22 -24.14 -7.02 11.15
CA GLY A 22 -23.15 -7.79 10.41
C GLY A 22 -21.73 -7.58 10.94
N ILE A 23 -21.29 -6.32 11.12
CA ILE A 23 -19.96 -6.02 11.66
C ILE A 23 -19.79 -6.52 13.10
N ILE A 24 -20.80 -6.30 13.97
CA ILE A 24 -20.72 -6.75 15.35
C ILE A 24 -20.65 -8.29 15.44
N LEU A 25 -21.45 -9.00 14.64
CA LEU A 25 -21.42 -10.48 14.61
C LEU A 25 -20.07 -11.01 14.11
N LEU A 26 -19.48 -10.40 13.07
CA LEU A 26 -18.16 -10.78 12.57
C LEU A 26 -17.05 -10.47 13.59
N ALA A 27 -17.12 -9.32 14.27
CA ALA A 27 -16.19 -8.97 15.33
C ALA A 27 -16.31 -9.94 16.52
N LEU A 28 -17.52 -10.33 16.92
CA LEU A 28 -17.74 -11.34 17.96
C LEU A 28 -17.19 -12.71 17.55
N ALA A 29 -17.41 -13.12 16.30
CA ALA A 29 -16.85 -14.35 15.76
C ALA A 29 -15.31 -14.34 15.81
N ALA A 30 -14.67 -13.22 15.48
CA ALA A 30 -13.23 -13.05 15.57
C ALA A 30 -12.73 -13.13 17.02
N VAL A 31 -13.44 -12.53 17.98
CA VAL A 31 -13.10 -12.61 19.40
C VAL A 31 -13.22 -14.06 19.90
N ILE A 32 -14.32 -14.75 19.55
CA ILE A 32 -14.51 -16.16 19.92
C ILE A 32 -13.40 -17.02 19.32
N ALA A 33 -13.06 -16.84 18.05
CA ALA A 33 -11.95 -17.54 17.42
C ALA A 33 -10.63 -17.25 18.14
N GLY A 34 -10.37 -16.00 18.52
CA GLY A 34 -9.21 -15.60 19.31
C GLY A 34 -9.13 -16.31 20.66
N ILE A 35 -10.26 -16.43 21.37
CA ILE A 35 -10.33 -17.13 22.65
C ILE A 35 -10.07 -18.63 22.48
N VAL A 36 -10.75 -19.26 21.51
CA VAL A 36 -10.64 -20.70 21.23
C VAL A 36 -9.21 -21.09 20.84
N THR A 37 -8.54 -20.25 20.08
CA THR A 37 -7.16 -20.46 19.60
C THR A 37 -6.10 -19.88 20.55
N LYS A 38 -6.49 -19.47 21.77
CA LYS A 38 -5.59 -18.85 22.76
C LYS A 38 -4.81 -17.65 22.20
N GLY A 39 -5.42 -16.88 21.32
CA GLY A 39 -4.85 -15.67 20.74
C GLY A 39 -4.03 -15.89 19.45
N GLU A 40 -3.75 -17.13 19.06
CA GLU A 40 -2.95 -17.41 17.86
C GLU A 40 -3.53 -16.79 16.59
N THR A 41 -4.86 -16.85 16.42
CA THR A 41 -5.53 -16.25 15.26
C THR A 41 -5.37 -14.73 15.22
N VAL A 42 -5.46 -14.06 16.36
CA VAL A 42 -5.36 -12.60 16.48
C VAL A 42 -3.91 -12.14 16.39
N LYS A 43 -3.00 -12.83 17.08
CA LYS A 43 -1.57 -12.54 17.12
C LYS A 43 -0.91 -12.58 15.74
N ASN A 44 -1.32 -13.53 14.91
CA ASN A 44 -0.72 -13.68 13.58
C ASN A 44 -1.21 -12.65 12.55
N VAL A 45 -2.30 -11.95 12.82
CA VAL A 45 -2.94 -11.05 11.85
C VAL A 45 -2.81 -9.58 12.23
N LEU A 46 -3.04 -9.21 13.49
CA LEU A 46 -3.14 -7.82 13.90
C LEU A 46 -2.04 -7.38 14.89
N PHE A 47 -1.38 -8.31 15.56
CA PHE A 47 -0.42 -8.00 16.62
C PHE A 47 0.98 -8.52 16.28
N ASN A 48 1.52 -8.05 15.15
CA ASN A 48 2.95 -8.21 14.94
C ASN A 48 3.69 -7.27 15.88
N HIS A 49 4.26 -7.83 16.94
CA HIS A 49 4.91 -7.09 18.03
C HIS A 49 5.96 -6.09 17.53
N ASP A 50 6.70 -6.43 16.48
CA ASP A 50 7.78 -5.59 15.96
C ASP A 50 7.24 -4.42 15.14
N ASP A 51 6.07 -4.58 14.50
CA ASP A 51 5.47 -3.62 13.58
C ASP A 51 4.40 -2.71 14.19
N VAL A 52 3.94 -3.00 15.43
CA VAL A 52 2.91 -2.17 16.10
C VAL A 52 3.38 -0.73 16.22
N PHE A 53 2.57 0.20 15.67
CA PHE A 53 2.78 1.65 15.61
C PHE A 53 3.99 2.11 14.77
N MET A 54 4.64 1.19 14.05
CA MET A 54 5.89 1.49 13.36
C MET A 54 5.73 2.41 12.16
N ASP A 55 4.55 2.52 11.54
CA ASP A 55 4.34 3.54 10.50
C ASP A 55 4.52 4.95 11.04
N PHE A 56 4.15 5.20 12.30
CA PHE A 56 4.39 6.48 12.96
C PHE A 56 5.86 6.65 13.36
N PHE A 57 6.42 5.68 14.10
CA PHE A 57 7.77 5.82 14.66
C PHE A 57 8.87 5.78 13.61
N ASN A 58 8.73 4.93 12.57
CA ASN A 58 9.62 4.95 11.41
C ASN A 58 9.55 6.29 10.68
N SER A 59 8.35 6.87 10.54
CA SER A 59 8.21 8.17 9.90
C SER A 59 8.87 9.29 10.71
N VAL A 60 8.73 9.26 12.04
CA VAL A 60 9.42 10.23 12.94
C VAL A 60 10.93 10.09 12.81
N ASN A 61 11.45 8.87 12.82
CA ASN A 61 12.88 8.60 12.67
C ASN A 61 13.38 9.05 11.30
N ASN A 62 12.84 8.51 10.21
CA ASN A 62 13.34 8.73 8.85
C ASN A 62 13.18 10.20 8.40
N CYS A 63 12.10 10.87 8.80
CA CYS A 63 11.88 12.28 8.51
C CYS A 63 12.65 13.20 9.47
N GLY A 64 13.17 12.68 10.57
CA GLY A 64 14.04 13.40 11.50
C GLY A 64 15.28 14.01 10.81
N PHE A 65 15.77 13.35 9.80
CA PHE A 65 16.89 13.75 8.95
C PHE A 65 16.43 14.53 7.71
N ALA A 66 15.64 15.59 7.89
CA ALA A 66 14.87 16.26 6.83
C ALA A 66 15.60 16.49 5.49
N TYR A 67 16.89 16.78 5.51
CA TYR A 67 17.69 16.98 4.29
C TYR A 67 18.02 15.66 3.59
N ASP A 68 18.20 14.59 4.36
CA ASP A 68 18.64 13.28 3.89
C ASP A 68 17.46 12.29 3.81
N ALA A 69 16.26 12.72 4.23
CA ALA A 69 15.08 11.87 4.28
C ALA A 69 14.78 11.18 2.93
N TYR A 70 14.99 11.88 1.83
CA TYR A 70 14.78 11.33 0.50
C TYR A 70 15.99 10.59 -0.05
N ASP A 71 17.20 11.13 0.17
CA ASP A 71 18.43 10.57 -0.40
C ASP A 71 18.90 9.31 0.34
N GLU A 72 18.94 9.35 1.68
CA GLU A 72 19.45 8.24 2.49
C GLU A 72 18.36 7.24 2.90
N PHE A 73 17.19 7.75 3.33
CA PHE A 73 16.14 6.92 3.90
C PHE A 73 15.06 6.51 2.89
N GLY A 74 15.16 6.95 1.63
CA GLY A 74 14.23 6.57 0.58
C GLY A 74 12.76 6.92 0.87
N VAL A 75 12.50 7.97 1.66
CA VAL A 75 11.16 8.37 2.06
C VAL A 75 10.31 8.67 0.83
N ILE A 76 9.09 8.13 0.81
CA ILE A 76 8.11 8.29 -0.29
C ILE A 76 6.97 9.25 0.06
N TYR A 77 6.98 9.81 1.25
CA TYR A 77 5.99 10.79 1.66
C TYR A 77 6.23 12.16 1.01
N PRO A 78 5.15 12.89 0.63
CA PRO A 78 5.26 14.27 0.22
C PRO A 78 5.90 15.18 1.28
N PRO A 79 6.49 16.32 0.89
CA PRO A 79 7.33 17.13 1.76
C PRO A 79 6.61 17.72 2.98
N LEU A 80 5.31 17.98 2.91
CA LEU A 80 4.54 18.45 4.07
C LEU A 80 4.56 17.44 5.22
N VAL A 81 4.49 16.15 4.90
CA VAL A 81 4.57 15.06 5.90
C VAL A 81 5.98 14.95 6.47
N VAL A 82 6.99 15.11 5.63
CA VAL A 82 8.38 15.13 6.11
C VAL A 82 8.57 16.24 7.14
N LEU A 83 8.09 17.46 6.89
CA LEU A 83 8.14 18.56 7.84
C LEU A 83 7.34 18.28 9.11
N PHE A 84 6.17 17.66 8.99
CA PHE A 84 5.34 17.29 10.15
C PHE A 84 6.08 16.33 11.07
N TYR A 85 6.61 15.23 10.54
CA TYR A 85 7.35 14.25 11.33
C TYR A 85 8.71 14.80 11.81
N LYS A 86 9.35 15.65 11.01
CA LYS A 86 10.54 16.41 11.44
C LYS A 86 10.28 17.25 12.68
N ALA A 87 9.15 17.98 12.70
CA ALA A 87 8.80 18.78 13.87
C ALA A 87 8.62 17.91 15.13
N ILE A 88 8.04 16.70 14.98
CA ILE A 88 7.94 15.74 16.07
C ILE A 88 9.32 15.21 16.49
N SER A 89 10.18 14.89 15.53
CA SER A 89 11.51 14.36 15.82
C SER A 89 12.40 15.30 16.63
N LEU A 90 12.18 16.62 16.53
CA LEU A 90 12.90 17.62 17.31
C LEU A 90 12.66 17.52 18.83
N LEU A 91 11.64 16.77 19.25
CA LEU A 91 11.36 16.52 20.67
C LEU A 91 12.21 15.39 21.25
N PHE A 92 13.00 14.71 20.41
CA PHE A 92 13.84 13.58 20.81
C PHE A 92 15.32 13.90 20.59
N PRO A 93 16.21 13.27 21.36
CA PRO A 93 17.65 13.33 21.08
C PRO A 93 17.96 12.90 19.63
N ALA A 94 18.93 13.54 19.02
CA ALA A 94 19.36 13.20 17.68
C ALA A 94 19.85 11.74 17.60
N LYS A 95 19.48 11.05 16.50
CA LYS A 95 19.92 9.67 16.18
C LYS A 95 19.29 8.54 16.99
N LEU A 96 18.18 8.76 17.70
CA LEU A 96 17.44 7.65 18.28
C LEU A 96 16.77 6.81 17.17
N ALA A 97 16.91 5.49 17.24
CA ALA A 97 16.22 4.57 16.36
C ALA A 97 14.69 4.59 16.61
N ALA A 98 13.90 4.24 15.61
CA ALA A 98 12.44 4.22 15.72
C ALA A 98 11.93 3.37 16.91
N GLN A 99 12.57 2.23 17.18
CA GLN A 99 12.24 1.37 18.31
C GLN A 99 12.56 2.02 19.66
N GLU A 100 13.63 2.80 19.74
CA GLU A 100 14.00 3.53 20.96
C GLU A 100 13.02 4.66 21.23
N ILE A 101 12.60 5.40 20.19
CA ILE A 101 11.56 6.43 20.28
C ILE A 101 10.25 5.79 20.77
N LYS A 102 9.86 4.64 20.19
CA LYS A 102 8.68 3.86 20.59
C LYS A 102 8.76 3.41 22.06
N ALA A 103 9.92 2.95 22.50
CA ALA A 103 10.13 2.48 23.88
C ALA A 103 10.13 3.62 24.91
N SER A 104 10.32 4.87 24.48
CA SER A 104 10.35 6.03 25.37
C SER A 104 8.93 6.44 25.79
N SER A 105 8.78 6.85 27.07
CA SER A 105 7.50 7.39 27.60
C SER A 105 7.04 8.61 26.80
N LEU A 106 7.95 9.50 26.42
CA LEU A 106 7.65 10.68 25.62
C LEU A 106 7.11 10.30 24.25
N GLY A 107 7.74 9.32 23.59
CA GLY A 107 7.29 8.82 22.28
C GLY A 107 5.87 8.29 22.34
N MET A 108 5.54 7.48 23.34
CA MET A 108 4.20 6.94 23.51
C MET A 108 3.17 8.00 23.87
N ILE A 109 3.51 9.02 24.66
CA ILE A 109 2.62 10.15 24.95
C ILE A 109 2.31 10.93 23.68
N ILE A 110 3.31 11.29 22.89
CA ILE A 110 3.15 12.03 21.62
C ILE A 110 2.30 11.22 20.64
N PHE A 111 2.61 9.95 20.48
CA PHE A 111 1.82 9.04 19.63
C PHE A 111 0.36 8.95 20.07
N THR A 112 0.11 8.86 21.38
CA THR A 112 -1.24 8.80 21.92
C THR A 112 -2.01 10.09 21.65
N ILE A 113 -1.39 11.25 21.90
CA ILE A 113 -2.01 12.57 21.62
C ILE A 113 -2.33 12.69 20.14
N TYR A 114 -1.39 12.33 19.26
CA TYR A 114 -1.57 12.33 17.80
C TYR A 114 -2.75 11.44 17.39
N THR A 115 -2.77 10.19 17.85
CA THR A 115 -3.80 9.21 17.49
C THR A 115 -5.18 9.65 17.99
N VAL A 116 -5.28 10.11 19.25
CA VAL A 116 -6.53 10.63 19.83
C VAL A 116 -7.03 11.83 19.03
N ALA A 117 -6.15 12.77 18.65
CA ALA A 117 -6.54 13.93 17.85
C ALA A 117 -7.10 13.51 16.48
N CYS A 118 -6.44 12.59 15.78
CA CYS A 118 -6.90 12.05 14.49
C CYS A 118 -8.27 11.33 14.62
N VAL A 119 -8.41 10.48 15.63
CA VAL A 119 -9.66 9.75 15.91
C VAL A 119 -10.80 10.72 16.25
N MET A 120 -10.55 11.73 17.09
CA MET A 120 -11.55 12.74 17.43
C MET A 120 -11.99 13.54 16.21
N LEU A 121 -11.06 13.88 15.31
CA LEU A 121 -11.39 14.56 14.06
C LEU A 121 -12.29 13.70 13.18
N LEU A 122 -11.97 12.42 13.03
CA LEU A 122 -12.79 11.46 12.27
C LEU A 122 -14.20 11.31 12.89
N ILE A 123 -14.30 11.19 14.22
CA ILE A 123 -15.59 11.14 14.93
C ILE A 123 -16.40 12.43 14.70
N LYS A 124 -15.76 13.59 14.72
CA LYS A 124 -16.43 14.87 14.40
C LYS A 124 -16.97 14.86 12.96
N CYS A 125 -16.20 14.37 12.01
CA CYS A 125 -16.66 14.20 10.61
C CYS A 125 -17.87 13.26 10.54
N ILE A 126 -17.82 12.10 11.18
CA ILE A 126 -18.93 11.15 11.22
C ILE A 126 -20.17 11.78 11.85
N LYS A 127 -20.03 12.43 13.01
CA LYS A 127 -21.15 13.12 13.67
C LYS A 127 -21.79 14.18 12.77
N LYS A 128 -20.99 14.85 11.93
CA LYS A 128 -21.46 15.91 11.02
C LYS A 128 -22.11 15.33 9.77
N TYR A 129 -21.50 14.31 9.18
CA TYR A 129 -21.84 13.88 7.82
C TYR A 129 -22.69 12.60 7.75
N LYS A 130 -22.67 11.72 8.77
CA LYS A 130 -23.63 10.62 8.87
C LYS A 130 -25.00 11.17 9.28
N ILE A 131 -26.00 10.93 8.45
CA ILE A 131 -27.39 11.28 8.71
C ILE A 131 -28.01 10.22 9.61
N GLY A 132 -28.71 10.64 10.65
CA GLY A 132 -29.36 9.74 11.59
C GLY A 132 -29.42 10.35 12.99
N ASN A 133 -30.09 9.65 13.92
CA ASN A 133 -30.14 10.05 15.31
C ASN A 133 -28.82 9.77 16.04
N GLY A 134 -28.69 10.19 17.30
CA GLY A 134 -27.46 10.01 18.08
C GLY A 134 -27.05 8.55 18.23
N LEU A 135 -28.02 7.63 18.37
CA LEU A 135 -27.75 6.19 18.48
C LEU A 135 -27.22 5.61 17.15
N ASP A 136 -27.78 6.01 16.00
CA ASP A 136 -27.32 5.60 14.68
C ASP A 136 -25.87 6.01 14.44
N LYS A 137 -25.53 7.25 14.75
CA LYS A 137 -24.15 7.77 14.64
C LYS A 137 -23.18 7.07 15.59
N PHE A 138 -23.62 6.76 16.79
CA PHE A 138 -22.82 6.02 17.77
C PHE A 138 -22.55 4.58 17.30
N LEU A 139 -23.60 3.86 16.87
CA LEU A 139 -23.45 2.50 16.35
C LEU A 139 -22.57 2.44 15.11
N PHE A 140 -22.66 3.45 14.22
CA PHE A 140 -21.74 3.57 13.09
C PHE A 140 -20.30 3.74 13.56
N ALA A 141 -20.03 4.63 14.52
CA ALA A 141 -18.69 4.81 15.05
C ALA A 141 -18.15 3.54 15.70
N VAL A 142 -18.96 2.84 16.49
CA VAL A 142 -18.58 1.54 17.09
C VAL A 142 -18.27 0.51 16.01
N SER A 143 -19.15 0.33 15.01
CA SER A 143 -18.93 -0.64 13.93
C SER A 143 -17.68 -0.30 13.11
N MET A 144 -17.38 0.99 12.90
CA MET A 144 -16.17 1.44 12.23
C MET A 144 -14.91 1.01 13.01
N PHE A 145 -14.86 1.25 14.32
CA PHE A 145 -13.70 0.89 15.14
C PHE A 145 -13.57 -0.62 15.39
N LEU A 146 -14.64 -1.38 15.22
CA LEU A 146 -14.62 -2.85 15.23
C LEU A 146 -14.23 -3.45 13.86
N SER A 147 -14.03 -2.64 12.84
CA SER A 147 -13.70 -3.11 11.50
C SER A 147 -12.21 -3.39 11.34
N VAL A 148 -11.89 -4.44 10.58
CA VAL A 148 -10.50 -4.86 10.32
C VAL A 148 -9.63 -3.74 9.75
N PRO A 149 -10.05 -2.98 8.71
CA PRO A 149 -9.23 -1.90 8.18
C PRO A 149 -8.91 -0.80 9.20
N MET A 150 -9.85 -0.49 10.09
CA MET A 150 -9.64 0.54 11.12
C MET A 150 -8.76 0.04 12.25
N ILE A 151 -8.93 -1.19 12.69
CA ILE A 151 -8.06 -1.80 13.73
C ILE A 151 -6.62 -1.85 13.19
N PHE A 152 -6.44 -2.33 11.95
CA PHE A 152 -5.13 -2.41 11.33
C PHE A 152 -4.49 -1.02 11.10
N LEU A 153 -5.32 -0.03 10.73
CA LEU A 153 -4.88 1.36 10.57
C LEU A 153 -4.37 1.97 11.89
N LEU A 154 -5.06 1.70 12.99
CA LEU A 154 -4.66 2.13 14.33
C LEU A 154 -3.44 1.39 14.84
N GLU A 155 -3.39 0.09 14.64
CA GLU A 155 -2.25 -0.76 14.99
C GLU A 155 -0.96 -0.31 14.30
N ARG A 156 -1.04 0.06 13.02
CA ARG A 156 0.12 0.61 12.30
C ARG A 156 0.49 2.04 12.71
N GLY A 157 -0.41 2.78 13.37
CA GLY A 157 -0.21 4.21 13.65
C GLY A 157 -0.18 5.07 12.38
N ASN A 158 -0.92 4.68 11.34
CA ASN A 158 -0.83 5.29 10.02
C ASN A 158 -1.58 6.62 9.92
N ILE A 159 -0.99 7.61 9.28
CA ILE A 159 -1.55 8.96 9.07
C ILE A 159 -2.83 8.99 8.21
N LEU A 160 -3.24 7.88 7.63
CA LEU A 160 -4.41 7.77 6.76
C LEU A 160 -5.72 8.20 7.44
N ILE A 161 -5.84 8.05 8.78
CA ILE A 161 -7.00 8.54 9.54
C ILE A 161 -7.23 10.03 9.31
N LEU A 162 -6.14 10.81 9.33
CA LEU A 162 -6.19 12.26 9.06
C LEU A 162 -6.62 12.52 7.61
N VAL A 163 -6.07 11.79 6.65
CA VAL A 163 -6.41 11.92 5.23
C VAL A 163 -7.90 11.67 4.99
N ILE A 164 -8.46 10.59 5.56
CA ILE A 164 -9.89 10.28 5.43
C ILE A 164 -10.75 11.40 6.01
N SER A 165 -10.37 11.96 7.16
CA SER A 165 -11.07 13.07 7.79
C SER A 165 -11.08 14.32 6.91
N LEU A 166 -9.94 14.67 6.30
CA LEU A 166 -9.82 15.78 5.36
C LEU A 166 -10.67 15.56 4.10
N LEU A 167 -10.71 14.34 3.59
CA LEU A 167 -11.53 13.99 2.42
C LEU A 167 -13.04 14.07 2.73
N PHE A 168 -13.48 13.76 3.93
CA PHE A 168 -14.85 14.04 4.35
C PHE A 168 -15.17 15.53 4.27
N VAL A 169 -14.29 16.40 4.78
CA VAL A 169 -14.49 17.86 4.72
C VAL A 169 -14.52 18.32 3.26
N PHE A 170 -13.64 17.81 2.42
CA PHE A 170 -13.64 18.12 0.99
C PHE A 170 -14.97 17.73 0.33
N LEU A 171 -15.40 16.49 0.46
CA LEU A 171 -16.59 15.97 -0.25
C LEU A 171 -17.88 16.68 0.13
N TYR A 172 -18.02 17.07 1.37
CA TYR A 172 -19.23 17.77 1.81
C TYR A 172 -19.14 19.29 1.68
N GLY A 173 -17.96 19.82 1.32
CA GLY A 173 -17.73 21.26 1.18
C GLY A 173 -17.42 21.76 -0.21
N TYR A 174 -16.89 20.91 -1.12
CA TYR A 174 -16.36 21.35 -2.41
C TYR A 174 -17.39 22.03 -3.32
N ASP A 175 -18.66 21.76 -3.10
CA ASP A 175 -19.80 22.25 -3.86
C ASP A 175 -20.71 23.20 -3.07
N SER A 176 -20.30 23.61 -1.90
CA SER A 176 -21.08 24.50 -1.04
C SER A 176 -21.31 25.87 -1.72
N GLU A 177 -22.47 26.45 -1.55
CA GLU A 177 -22.73 27.84 -1.99
C GLU A 177 -21.86 28.85 -1.24
N LYS A 178 -21.55 28.56 0.02
CA LYS A 178 -20.71 29.40 0.87
C LYS A 178 -19.25 29.31 0.46
N ALA A 179 -18.66 30.43 0.01
CA ALA A 179 -17.28 30.48 -0.48
C ALA A 179 -16.25 29.98 0.56
N SER A 180 -16.39 30.40 1.83
CA SER A 180 -15.47 29.95 2.90
C SER A 180 -15.46 28.43 3.10
N THR A 181 -16.62 27.78 2.99
CA THR A 181 -16.73 26.32 3.06
C THR A 181 -16.06 25.64 1.87
N ARG A 182 -16.21 26.20 0.65
CA ARG A 182 -15.53 25.68 -0.54
C ARG A 182 -14.01 25.81 -0.44
N HIS A 183 -13.51 26.98 0.00
CA HIS A 183 -12.07 27.18 0.18
C HIS A 183 -11.50 26.24 1.23
N LEU A 184 -12.19 26.05 2.37
CA LEU A 184 -11.80 25.08 3.38
C LEU A 184 -11.74 23.65 2.80
N ALA A 185 -12.71 23.28 1.97
CA ALA A 185 -12.72 21.98 1.30
C ALA A 185 -11.51 21.81 0.37
N TYR A 186 -11.17 22.82 -0.42
CA TYR A 186 -10.00 22.77 -1.32
C TYR A 186 -8.69 22.71 -0.56
N ILE A 187 -8.57 23.44 0.54
CA ILE A 187 -7.42 23.35 1.46
C ILE A 187 -7.31 21.94 2.03
N CYS A 188 -8.43 21.36 2.48
CA CYS A 188 -8.43 19.99 3.01
C CYS A 188 -7.99 18.96 1.96
N LEU A 189 -8.44 19.08 0.70
CA LEU A 189 -7.95 18.23 -0.38
C LEU A 189 -6.46 18.44 -0.64
N ALA A 190 -6.01 19.69 -0.70
CA ALA A 190 -4.61 20.03 -0.93
C ALA A 190 -3.70 19.43 0.16
N ILE A 191 -4.10 19.55 1.43
CA ILE A 191 -3.37 18.93 2.55
C ILE A 191 -3.42 17.39 2.43
N ALA A 192 -4.59 16.80 2.13
CA ALA A 192 -4.72 15.36 1.96
C ALA A 192 -3.79 14.81 0.87
N VAL A 193 -3.68 15.51 -0.27
CA VAL A 193 -2.75 15.19 -1.37
C VAL A 193 -1.30 15.36 -0.93
N SER A 194 -1.01 16.39 -0.12
CA SER A 194 0.32 16.66 0.40
C SER A 194 0.71 15.73 1.58
N ILE A 195 -0.21 14.89 2.03
CA ILE A 195 0.06 13.79 2.96
C ILE A 195 0.25 12.48 2.20
N LYS A 196 -0.65 12.17 1.28
CA LYS A 196 -0.59 11.02 0.36
C LYS A 196 -1.04 11.48 -1.03
N LEU A 197 -0.32 11.14 -2.08
CA LEU A 197 -0.59 11.66 -3.44
C LEU A 197 -1.95 11.22 -4.01
N TYR A 198 -2.38 10.00 -3.71
CA TYR A 198 -3.57 9.38 -4.32
C TYR A 198 -4.88 10.16 -4.14
N PRO A 199 -5.16 10.87 -3.03
CA PRO A 199 -6.33 11.71 -2.86
C PRO A 199 -6.57 12.75 -3.96
N VAL A 200 -5.57 13.07 -4.79
CA VAL A 200 -5.72 13.97 -5.94
C VAL A 200 -6.86 13.55 -6.88
N VAL A 201 -7.17 12.25 -6.95
CA VAL A 201 -8.27 11.70 -7.77
C VAL A 201 -9.63 12.27 -7.36
N PHE A 202 -9.83 12.65 -6.09
CA PHE A 202 -11.04 13.36 -5.66
C PHE A 202 -11.18 14.74 -6.33
N GLY A 203 -10.08 15.36 -6.72
CA GLY A 203 -10.09 16.63 -7.47
C GLY A 203 -10.80 16.53 -8.82
N LEU A 204 -10.90 15.33 -9.43
CA LEU A 204 -11.65 15.10 -10.67
C LEU A 204 -13.14 15.45 -10.51
N LEU A 205 -13.68 15.43 -9.29
CA LEU A 205 -15.06 15.87 -9.03
C LEU A 205 -15.30 17.32 -9.43
N LEU A 206 -14.29 18.18 -9.33
CA LEU A 206 -14.39 19.58 -9.73
C LEU A 206 -14.56 19.75 -11.25
N LEU A 207 -14.02 18.80 -12.04
CA LEU A 207 -14.13 18.80 -13.51
C LEU A 207 -15.54 18.42 -13.99
N ARG A 208 -16.34 17.76 -13.16
CA ARG A 208 -17.72 17.36 -13.51
C ARG A 208 -18.67 18.56 -13.66
N LYS A 209 -18.34 19.69 -13.02
CA LYS A 209 -19.19 20.88 -13.03
C LYS A 209 -18.91 21.78 -14.22
N LYS A 210 -19.99 22.29 -14.82
CA LYS A 210 -19.89 23.31 -15.87
C LYS A 210 -19.37 24.63 -15.27
N LYS A 211 -18.52 25.36 -16.03
CA LYS A 211 -18.01 26.70 -15.67
C LYS A 211 -17.33 26.78 -14.29
N ASN A 212 -16.60 25.72 -13.87
CA ASN A 212 -15.98 25.63 -12.55
C ASN A 212 -14.49 26.02 -12.51
N PHE A 213 -14.02 26.72 -13.56
CA PHE A 213 -12.59 26.99 -13.74
C PHE A 213 -11.97 27.75 -12.55
N LYS A 214 -12.68 28.75 -12.02
CA LYS A 214 -12.21 29.52 -10.85
C LYS A 214 -11.99 28.63 -9.61
N ASN A 215 -12.90 27.69 -9.36
CA ASN A 215 -12.78 26.76 -8.23
C ASN A 215 -11.64 25.74 -8.42
N ILE A 216 -11.45 25.28 -9.66
CA ILE A 216 -10.32 24.42 -10.02
C ILE A 216 -9.00 25.18 -9.79
N ALA A 217 -8.91 26.42 -10.26
CA ALA A 217 -7.73 27.26 -10.08
C ALA A 217 -7.38 27.46 -8.59
N TRP A 218 -8.37 27.71 -7.74
CA TRP A 218 -8.15 27.82 -6.31
C TRP A 218 -7.68 26.49 -5.68
N CYS A 219 -8.28 25.37 -6.09
CA CYS A 219 -7.86 24.05 -5.59
C CYS A 219 -6.42 23.74 -5.99
N VAL A 220 -6.05 24.02 -7.24
CA VAL A 220 -4.68 23.87 -7.76
C VAL A 220 -3.72 24.80 -7.02
N PHE A 221 -4.11 26.05 -6.80
CA PHE A 221 -3.31 27.03 -6.06
C PHE A 221 -2.96 26.53 -4.66
N TYR A 222 -3.95 26.05 -3.90
CA TYR A 222 -3.68 25.43 -2.59
C TYR A 222 -2.82 24.18 -2.71
N GLY A 223 -3.06 23.34 -3.73
CA GLY A 223 -2.21 22.17 -4.00
C GLY A 223 -0.75 22.55 -4.21
N ILE A 224 -0.49 23.59 -5.01
CA ILE A 224 0.86 24.12 -5.23
C ILE A 224 1.49 24.59 -3.93
N ILE A 225 0.76 25.35 -3.10
CA ILE A 225 1.29 25.85 -1.84
C ILE A 225 1.64 24.68 -0.90
N PHE A 226 0.70 23.80 -0.61
CA PHE A 226 0.93 22.75 0.39
C PHE A 226 1.86 21.64 -0.09
N PHE A 227 2.01 21.44 -1.41
CA PHE A 227 2.91 20.43 -1.94
C PHE A 227 4.32 20.97 -2.21
N PHE A 228 4.45 22.14 -2.84
CA PHE A 228 5.75 22.63 -3.30
C PHE A 228 6.48 23.53 -2.30
N VAL A 229 5.76 24.38 -1.56
CA VAL A 229 6.43 25.29 -0.60
C VAL A 229 7.24 24.53 0.46
N PRO A 230 6.79 23.39 1.00
CA PRO A 230 7.57 22.63 1.97
C PRO A 230 8.93 22.16 1.47
N PHE A 231 9.15 21.98 0.15
CA PHE A 231 10.48 21.62 -0.38
C PHE A 231 11.57 22.65 -0.05
N ILE A 232 11.21 23.94 0.10
CA ILE A 232 12.15 25.00 0.47
C ILE A 232 12.86 24.66 1.80
N PHE A 233 12.16 23.95 2.71
CA PHE A 233 12.65 23.62 4.05
C PHE A 233 13.32 22.25 4.17
N ILE A 234 13.39 21.48 3.06
CA ILE A 234 13.92 20.10 3.05
C ILE A 234 14.94 19.86 1.92
N GLY A 235 15.77 20.87 1.60
CA GLY A 235 16.82 20.73 0.59
C GLY A 235 16.47 21.28 -0.79
N GLY A 236 15.32 21.96 -0.93
CA GLY A 236 14.93 22.62 -2.17
C GLY A 236 14.24 21.71 -3.20
N PHE A 237 14.00 22.25 -4.39
CA PHE A 237 13.23 21.56 -5.45
C PHE A 237 13.98 20.37 -6.09
N SER A 238 15.28 20.25 -5.91
CA SER A 238 16.03 19.06 -6.34
C SER A 238 15.49 17.78 -5.68
N GLN A 239 14.99 17.87 -4.45
CA GLN A 239 14.41 16.77 -3.69
C GLN A 239 13.09 16.23 -4.30
N LEU A 240 12.42 17.01 -5.15
CA LEU A 240 11.26 16.52 -5.92
C LEU A 240 11.66 15.38 -6.87
N ILE A 241 12.82 15.49 -7.51
CA ILE A 241 13.30 14.45 -8.43
C ILE A 241 13.63 13.18 -7.65
N VAL A 242 14.22 13.35 -6.46
CA VAL A 242 14.56 12.22 -5.58
C VAL A 242 13.27 11.54 -5.08
N LEU A 243 12.29 12.32 -4.62
CA LEU A 243 10.96 11.79 -4.23
C LEU A 243 10.32 10.98 -5.36
N ILE A 244 10.32 11.49 -6.59
CA ILE A 244 9.78 10.77 -7.75
C ILE A 244 10.54 9.46 -7.97
N LYS A 245 11.88 9.49 -7.90
CA LYS A 245 12.71 8.29 -8.01
C LYS A 245 12.37 7.28 -6.91
N ASN A 246 12.24 7.72 -5.67
CA ASN A 246 11.88 6.86 -4.54
C ASN A 246 10.51 6.22 -4.72
N ILE A 247 9.49 6.98 -5.17
CA ILE A 247 8.16 6.44 -5.44
C ILE A 247 8.21 5.38 -6.54
N LEU A 248 8.90 5.66 -7.64
CA LEU A 248 9.05 4.73 -8.76
C LEU A 248 9.82 3.48 -8.33
N TYR A 249 10.90 3.66 -7.61
CA TYR A 249 11.71 2.60 -7.04
C TYR A 249 10.91 1.69 -6.11
N THR A 250 10.24 2.29 -5.14
CA THR A 250 9.43 1.57 -4.17
C THR A 250 8.26 0.84 -4.87
N SER A 251 7.63 1.46 -5.86
CA SER A 251 6.58 0.79 -6.65
C SER A 251 7.13 -0.39 -7.44
N SER A 252 8.37 -0.31 -7.96
CA SER A 252 8.99 -1.41 -8.69
C SER A 252 9.38 -2.57 -7.78
N MET A 253 9.87 -2.27 -6.57
CA MET A 253 10.28 -3.30 -5.62
C MET A 253 9.12 -4.10 -5.05
N PHE A 254 8.06 -3.40 -4.67
CA PHE A 254 6.99 -3.98 -3.88
C PHE A 254 5.66 -4.09 -4.64
N GLY A 255 5.60 -3.55 -5.87
CA GLY A 255 4.36 -3.51 -6.66
C GLY A 255 3.81 -4.89 -6.98
N ASN A 256 4.67 -5.84 -7.35
CA ASN A 256 4.27 -7.13 -7.91
C ASN A 256 4.73 -8.36 -7.11
N LYS A 257 5.46 -8.21 -6.01
CA LYS A 257 6.11 -9.35 -5.34
C LYS A 257 5.94 -9.44 -3.83
N GLY A 258 5.14 -8.62 -3.23
CA GLY A 258 4.91 -8.71 -1.79
C GLY A 258 3.45 -8.99 -1.53
N TYR A 259 3.09 -10.22 -1.40
CA TYR A 259 1.69 -10.66 -1.26
C TYR A 259 1.05 -10.19 0.02
N GLY A 260 1.79 -10.16 1.11
CA GLY A 260 1.27 -9.84 2.42
C GLY A 260 0.56 -8.48 2.47
N PHE A 261 -0.62 -8.42 3.03
CA PHE A 261 -1.40 -7.21 3.34
C PHE A 261 -1.80 -6.28 2.18
N LYS A 262 -1.41 -6.57 0.92
CA LYS A 262 -1.69 -5.68 -0.22
C LYS A 262 -2.95 -6.07 -0.96
N VAL A 263 -3.85 -5.10 -1.12
CA VAL A 263 -5.18 -5.28 -1.74
C VAL A 263 -5.29 -4.68 -3.14
N ASN A 264 -4.18 -4.40 -3.82
CA ASN A 264 -4.22 -3.85 -5.17
C ASN A 264 -4.49 -4.92 -6.25
N ILE A 265 -4.92 -4.47 -7.45
CA ILE A 265 -5.28 -5.35 -8.56
C ILE A 265 -4.12 -6.26 -8.95
N THR A 266 -2.92 -5.72 -9.16
CA THR A 266 -1.77 -6.49 -9.64
C THR A 266 -1.35 -7.56 -8.64
N ASN A 267 -1.35 -7.24 -7.34
CA ASN A 267 -1.05 -8.22 -6.29
C ASN A 267 -2.09 -9.33 -6.21
N THR A 268 -3.38 -8.99 -6.38
CA THR A 268 -4.46 -10.00 -6.40
C THR A 268 -4.26 -11.02 -7.50
N PHE A 269 -3.93 -10.56 -8.70
CA PHE A 269 -3.66 -11.46 -9.82
C PHE A 269 -2.35 -12.24 -9.65
N ALA A 270 -1.32 -11.63 -9.06
CA ALA A 270 -0.09 -12.34 -8.72
C ALA A 270 -0.36 -13.49 -7.73
N MET A 271 -1.17 -13.26 -6.69
CA MET A 271 -1.59 -14.30 -5.75
C MET A 271 -2.35 -15.45 -6.45
N PHE A 272 -3.27 -15.14 -7.38
CA PHE A 272 -3.91 -16.16 -8.20
C PHE A 272 -2.92 -16.92 -9.10
N GLY A 273 -1.96 -16.20 -9.66
CA GLY A 273 -0.91 -16.80 -10.49
C GLY A 273 -0.09 -17.83 -9.73
N ASP A 274 0.27 -17.50 -8.49
CA ASP A 274 1.04 -18.40 -7.65
C ASP A 274 0.21 -19.59 -7.16
N LEU A 275 -1.06 -19.38 -6.80
CA LEU A 275 -1.98 -20.46 -6.44
C LEU A 275 -2.19 -21.46 -7.59
N LEU A 276 -2.25 -20.98 -8.82
CA LEU A 276 -2.53 -21.79 -10.00
C LEU A 276 -1.27 -22.23 -10.73
N HIS A 277 -0.07 -21.90 -10.22
CA HIS A 277 1.23 -22.17 -10.84
C HIS A 277 1.41 -21.58 -12.26
N HIS A 278 0.77 -20.43 -12.52
CA HIS A 278 0.80 -19.71 -13.78
C HIS A 278 1.13 -18.23 -13.62
N SER A 279 2.11 -17.90 -12.76
CA SER A 279 2.44 -16.54 -12.31
C SER A 279 2.62 -15.55 -13.46
N TYR A 280 3.34 -15.90 -14.53
CA TYR A 280 3.59 -15.01 -15.66
C TYR A 280 2.30 -14.59 -16.40
N ILE A 281 1.37 -15.53 -16.60
CA ILE A 281 0.10 -15.26 -17.30
C ILE A 281 -0.76 -14.33 -16.42
N PHE A 282 -0.87 -14.65 -15.14
CA PHE A 282 -1.69 -13.86 -14.22
C PHE A 282 -1.12 -12.47 -13.93
N GLU A 283 0.20 -12.30 -13.88
CA GLU A 283 0.82 -10.98 -13.81
C GLU A 283 0.46 -10.12 -15.03
N SER A 284 0.53 -10.70 -16.23
CA SER A 284 0.16 -10.00 -17.46
C SER A 284 -1.32 -9.63 -17.47
N ILE A 285 -2.21 -10.53 -17.05
CA ILE A 285 -3.65 -10.27 -16.90
C ILE A 285 -3.88 -9.17 -15.85
N GLY A 286 -3.21 -9.25 -14.71
CA GLY A 286 -3.32 -8.25 -13.62
C GLY A 286 -2.95 -6.84 -14.08
N ASN A 287 -1.87 -6.71 -14.84
CA ASN A 287 -1.46 -5.44 -15.43
C ASN A 287 -2.49 -4.91 -16.44
N ALA A 288 -3.01 -5.78 -17.32
CA ALA A 288 -4.04 -5.40 -18.30
C ALA A 288 -5.35 -4.98 -17.61
N VAL A 289 -5.77 -5.71 -16.57
CA VAL A 289 -6.96 -5.38 -15.77
C VAL A 289 -6.78 -4.05 -15.04
N MET A 290 -5.60 -3.82 -14.44
CA MET A 290 -5.30 -2.56 -13.74
C MET A 290 -5.36 -1.37 -14.71
N ILE A 291 -4.72 -1.45 -15.88
CA ILE A 291 -4.77 -0.38 -16.90
C ILE A 291 -6.21 -0.13 -17.34
N SER A 292 -6.96 -1.20 -17.64
CA SER A 292 -8.36 -1.11 -18.04
C SER A 292 -9.23 -0.48 -16.95
N ALA A 293 -9.02 -0.87 -15.68
CA ALA A 293 -9.72 -0.32 -14.54
C ALA A 293 -9.44 1.19 -14.38
N VAL A 294 -8.19 1.61 -14.58
CA VAL A 294 -7.81 3.04 -14.55
C VAL A 294 -8.53 3.82 -15.64
N ILE A 295 -8.48 3.36 -16.89
CA ILE A 295 -9.11 4.05 -18.01
C ILE A 295 -10.62 4.16 -17.82
N ILE A 296 -11.28 3.02 -17.55
CA ILE A 296 -12.74 2.99 -17.36
C ILE A 296 -13.13 3.82 -16.14
N GLY A 297 -12.39 3.70 -15.04
CA GLY A 297 -12.64 4.45 -13.81
C GLY A 297 -12.57 5.96 -14.02
N VAL A 298 -11.51 6.47 -14.67
CA VAL A 298 -11.36 7.89 -14.98
C VAL A 298 -12.51 8.37 -15.89
N LEU A 299 -12.85 7.60 -16.93
CA LEU A 299 -13.97 7.94 -17.81
C LEU A 299 -15.31 7.99 -17.05
N LEU A 300 -15.56 7.04 -16.15
CA LEU A 300 -16.76 7.03 -15.32
C LEU A 300 -16.76 8.16 -14.29
N ILE A 301 -15.61 8.48 -13.68
CA ILE A 301 -15.50 9.61 -12.76
C ILE A 301 -15.82 10.92 -13.48
N LEU A 302 -15.37 11.11 -14.70
CA LEU A 302 -15.55 12.36 -15.45
C LEU A 302 -16.92 12.47 -16.14
N PHE A 303 -17.37 11.42 -16.78
CA PHE A 303 -18.55 11.41 -17.65
C PHE A 303 -19.69 10.53 -17.17
N GLY A 304 -19.41 9.57 -16.29
CA GLY A 304 -20.39 8.60 -15.82
C GLY A 304 -21.62 9.26 -15.21
N LYS A 305 -22.78 8.72 -15.47
CA LYS A 305 -24.04 9.08 -14.83
C LYS A 305 -24.41 8.02 -13.82
N PHE A 306 -24.63 8.44 -12.60
CA PHE A 306 -24.99 7.54 -11.51
C PHE A 306 -26.34 7.95 -10.93
N ASN A 307 -27.09 6.96 -10.52
CA ASN A 307 -28.38 7.17 -9.84
C ASN A 307 -28.19 7.63 -8.38
N SER A 308 -26.96 7.55 -7.87
CA SER A 308 -26.59 7.84 -6.47
C SER A 308 -25.15 8.32 -6.39
N ASN A 309 -24.89 9.37 -5.61
CA ASN A 309 -23.54 9.93 -5.48
C ASN A 309 -22.57 8.97 -4.77
N TRP A 310 -23.05 8.10 -3.87
CA TRP A 310 -22.18 7.15 -3.20
C TRP A 310 -21.44 6.21 -4.15
N LYS A 311 -22.06 5.85 -5.29
CA LYS A 311 -21.42 4.99 -6.32
C LYS A 311 -20.22 5.68 -6.96
N LEU A 312 -20.34 6.97 -7.24
CA LEU A 312 -19.22 7.78 -7.73
C LEU A 312 -18.10 7.86 -6.69
N TYR A 313 -18.45 8.11 -5.42
CA TYR A 313 -17.47 8.15 -4.34
C TYR A 313 -16.81 6.77 -4.12
N ALA A 314 -17.57 5.70 -4.30
CA ALA A 314 -17.04 4.34 -4.22
C ALA A 314 -16.03 4.04 -5.34
N ILE A 315 -16.31 4.45 -6.57
CA ILE A 315 -15.34 4.31 -7.69
C ILE A 315 -14.06 5.07 -7.37
N ILE A 316 -14.14 6.31 -6.88
CA ILE A 316 -12.96 7.10 -6.52
C ILE A 316 -12.19 6.44 -5.37
N SER A 317 -12.90 5.98 -4.32
CA SER A 317 -12.25 5.31 -3.18
C SER A 317 -11.61 3.98 -3.58
N LEU A 318 -12.27 3.19 -4.43
CA LEU A 318 -11.69 1.96 -4.99
C LEU A 318 -10.44 2.25 -5.81
N PHE A 319 -10.39 3.39 -6.51
CA PHE A 319 -9.20 3.82 -7.21
C PHE A 319 -8.02 4.01 -6.25
N LEU A 320 -8.27 4.63 -5.08
CA LEU A 320 -7.24 4.83 -4.05
C LEU A 320 -6.79 3.53 -3.39
N VAL A 321 -7.67 2.52 -3.37
CA VAL A 321 -7.40 1.23 -2.73
C VAL A 321 -6.76 0.23 -3.70
N MET A 322 -7.29 0.13 -4.93
CA MET A 322 -6.97 -0.97 -5.82
C MET A 322 -5.86 -0.68 -6.85
N VAL A 323 -5.59 0.60 -7.13
CA VAL A 323 -4.62 0.99 -8.17
C VAL A 323 -3.19 1.13 -7.63
N PRO A 324 -2.94 1.76 -6.46
CA PRO A 324 -1.56 1.95 -5.99
C PRO A 324 -0.88 0.64 -5.62
N GLY A 325 0.38 0.46 -6.03
CA GLY A 325 1.19 -0.72 -5.71
C GLY A 325 1.40 -0.94 -4.20
N PHE A 326 1.36 0.13 -3.43
CA PHE A 326 1.50 0.14 -1.95
C PHE A 326 0.18 0.28 -1.21
N SER A 327 -0.85 -0.39 -1.66
CA SER A 327 -2.13 -0.38 -0.98
C SER A 327 -2.28 -1.58 -0.07
N TYR A 328 -2.13 -1.36 1.21
CA TYR A 328 -2.35 -2.37 2.25
C TYR A 328 -3.81 -2.43 2.69
N VAL A 329 -4.19 -3.49 3.41
CA VAL A 329 -5.55 -3.73 3.95
C VAL A 329 -6.12 -2.50 4.66
N TYR A 330 -5.31 -1.75 5.42
CA TYR A 330 -5.79 -0.53 6.07
C TYR A 330 -6.27 0.55 5.08
N SER A 331 -5.84 0.51 3.81
CA SER A 331 -6.31 1.43 2.77
C SER A 331 -7.80 1.24 2.45
N ILE A 332 -8.38 0.09 2.76
CA ILE A 332 -9.82 -0.16 2.66
C ILE A 332 -10.61 0.87 3.50
N ALA A 333 -10.00 1.47 4.51
CA ALA A 333 -10.61 2.55 5.28
C ALA A 333 -11.05 3.76 4.41
N TYR A 334 -10.49 3.97 3.21
CA TYR A 334 -11.04 4.95 2.25
C TYR A 334 -12.50 4.65 1.87
N MET A 335 -12.92 3.38 1.94
CA MET A 335 -14.29 2.97 1.66
C MET A 335 -15.30 3.42 2.72
N LEU A 336 -14.86 3.97 3.87
CA LEU A 336 -15.73 4.66 4.83
C LEU A 336 -16.48 5.84 4.20
N ILE A 337 -15.84 6.52 3.25
CA ILE A 337 -16.42 7.66 2.57
C ILE A 337 -17.69 7.28 1.80
N PRO A 338 -17.62 6.33 0.84
CA PRO A 338 -18.82 5.88 0.14
C PRO A 338 -19.79 5.11 1.05
N LEU A 339 -19.31 4.43 2.07
CA LEU A 339 -20.18 3.74 3.03
C LEU A 339 -21.10 4.72 3.79
N VAL A 340 -20.56 5.83 4.30
CA VAL A 340 -21.38 6.87 4.93
C VAL A 340 -22.41 7.41 3.96
N ALA A 341 -22.02 7.70 2.73
CA ALA A 341 -22.94 8.20 1.69
C ALA A 341 -24.01 7.17 1.31
N PHE A 342 -23.63 5.88 1.24
CA PHE A 342 -24.53 4.76 0.98
C PHE A 342 -25.58 4.57 2.09
N LEU A 343 -25.15 4.58 3.34
CA LEU A 343 -26.05 4.45 4.50
C LEU A 343 -26.92 5.70 4.73
N ASN A 344 -26.54 6.84 4.17
CA ASN A 344 -27.35 8.06 4.21
C ASN A 344 -28.44 8.09 3.15
N GLU A 345 -28.36 7.23 2.11
CA GLU A 345 -29.36 7.22 1.05
C GLU A 345 -30.64 6.52 1.53
N LYS A 346 -31.75 7.26 1.54
CA LYS A 346 -33.06 6.75 2.00
C LYS A 346 -33.67 5.75 1.03
N LYS A 347 -33.42 5.93 -0.28
CA LYS A 347 -34.00 5.05 -1.31
C LYS A 347 -33.19 3.76 -1.39
N THR A 348 -33.81 2.63 -1.09
CA THR A 348 -33.19 1.30 -1.16
C THR A 348 -33.64 0.58 -2.42
N ARG A 349 -32.70 0.05 -3.19
CA ARG A 349 -32.91 -0.80 -4.37
C ARG A 349 -32.54 -2.24 -4.03
N LYS A 350 -33.03 -3.22 -4.79
CA LYS A 350 -32.65 -4.64 -4.58
C LYS A 350 -31.13 -4.85 -4.68
N SER A 351 -30.46 -4.18 -5.62
CA SER A 351 -28.99 -4.24 -5.76
C SER A 351 -28.24 -3.70 -4.56
N ASP A 352 -28.85 -2.82 -3.76
CA ASP A 352 -28.18 -2.21 -2.61
C ASP A 352 -27.87 -3.23 -1.51
N TYR A 353 -28.64 -4.32 -1.43
CA TYR A 353 -28.34 -5.41 -0.48
C TYR A 353 -27.08 -6.18 -0.85
N ILE A 354 -26.75 -6.31 -2.15
CA ILE A 354 -25.50 -6.92 -2.60
C ILE A 354 -24.33 -5.99 -2.22
N TYR A 355 -24.46 -4.69 -2.48
CA TYR A 355 -23.43 -3.72 -2.07
C TYR A 355 -23.27 -3.67 -0.56
N LEU A 356 -24.37 -3.80 0.19
CA LEU A 356 -24.34 -3.87 1.65
C LEU A 356 -23.54 -5.08 2.14
N LEU A 357 -23.76 -6.25 1.54
CA LEU A 357 -22.99 -7.45 1.82
C LEU A 357 -21.50 -7.24 1.52
N LEU A 358 -21.17 -6.66 0.36
CA LEU A 358 -19.79 -6.37 0.00
C LEU A 358 -19.12 -5.40 0.99
N PHE A 359 -19.84 -4.38 1.46
CA PHE A 359 -19.34 -3.50 2.52
C PHE A 359 -19.12 -4.24 3.84
N ILE A 360 -20.06 -5.12 4.25
CA ILE A 360 -19.89 -5.92 5.47
C ILE A 360 -18.65 -6.82 5.35
N LEU A 361 -18.43 -7.45 4.21
CA LEU A 361 -17.26 -8.29 3.99
C LEU A 361 -15.96 -7.48 4.01
N GLN A 362 -15.93 -6.30 3.37
CA GLN A 362 -14.72 -5.44 3.36
C GLN A 362 -14.33 -4.93 4.75
N PHE A 363 -15.30 -4.69 5.61
CA PHE A 363 -15.04 -4.12 6.94
C PHE A 363 -15.01 -5.14 8.06
N GLY A 364 -15.73 -6.25 7.90
CA GLY A 364 -15.92 -7.22 8.98
C GLY A 364 -15.23 -8.55 8.78
N LEU A 365 -14.67 -8.83 7.61
CA LEU A 365 -14.06 -10.11 7.34
C LEU A 365 -12.72 -10.22 8.10
N PHE A 366 -12.66 -11.19 9.00
CA PHE A 366 -11.46 -11.51 9.77
C PHE A 366 -11.20 -13.00 9.65
N ILE A 367 -10.21 -13.37 8.84
CA ILE A 367 -9.79 -14.75 8.68
C ILE A 367 -8.42 -14.91 9.30
N ALA A 368 -8.35 -15.78 10.27
CA ALA A 368 -7.20 -15.91 11.13
C ALA A 368 -6.63 -17.33 11.15
N LYS A 369 -6.80 -18.09 10.07
CA LYS A 369 -6.26 -19.44 10.01
C LYS A 369 -4.97 -19.47 9.18
N LYS A 370 -3.91 -20.03 9.76
CA LYS A 370 -2.75 -20.52 9.02
C LYS A 370 -3.25 -21.69 8.17
N ASP A 371 -3.30 -21.55 6.87
CA ASP A 371 -3.77 -22.63 6.02
C ASP A 371 -2.63 -23.16 5.14
N GLU A 372 -2.63 -24.47 4.94
CA GLU A 372 -1.69 -25.16 4.07
C GLU A 372 -1.83 -24.76 2.59
N LEU A 373 -2.97 -24.14 2.22
CA LEU A 373 -3.25 -23.69 0.87
C LEU A 373 -2.18 -22.73 0.32
N PHE A 374 -1.56 -21.95 1.20
CA PHE A 374 -0.49 -21.02 0.86
C PHE A 374 0.85 -21.42 1.47
N SER A 375 1.05 -22.70 1.75
CA SER A 375 2.27 -23.23 2.38
C SER A 375 3.55 -22.95 1.58
N GLN A 376 3.42 -22.58 0.32
CA GLN A 376 4.51 -22.11 -0.54
C GLN A 376 4.88 -20.64 -0.33
N PHE A 377 4.04 -19.87 0.39
CA PHE A 377 4.34 -18.51 0.79
C PHE A 377 4.87 -18.54 2.22
N GLU A 378 6.02 -17.99 2.46
CA GLU A 378 6.71 -18.13 3.73
C GLU A 378 6.18 -17.24 4.85
N GLY A 379 6.33 -17.77 6.07
CA GLY A 379 6.27 -17.04 7.32
C GLY A 379 4.88 -16.79 7.90
N SER A 380 4.85 -15.95 8.93
CA SER A 380 3.65 -15.49 9.66
C SER A 380 2.66 -14.70 8.80
N GLU A 381 3.03 -14.33 7.59
CA GLU A 381 2.24 -13.58 6.63
C GLU A 381 1.17 -14.41 5.92
N LEU A 382 1.17 -15.72 6.09
CA LEU A 382 0.32 -16.65 5.35
C LEU A 382 -1.17 -16.43 5.61
N ALA A 383 -1.57 -16.28 6.87
CA ALA A 383 -2.96 -16.05 7.25
C ALA A 383 -3.50 -14.71 6.70
N LEU A 384 -2.63 -13.71 6.63
CA LEU A 384 -2.94 -12.42 6.04
C LEU A 384 -3.09 -12.48 4.53
N ASN A 385 -2.37 -13.36 3.87
CA ASN A 385 -2.50 -13.55 2.43
C ASN A 385 -3.90 -14.07 2.07
N ILE A 386 -4.49 -14.99 2.84
CA ILE A 386 -5.87 -15.45 2.62
C ILE A 386 -6.87 -14.32 2.83
N THR A 387 -6.79 -13.62 3.95
CA THR A 387 -7.65 -12.47 4.26
C THR A 387 -7.52 -11.42 3.16
N THR A 388 -6.29 -11.06 2.80
CA THR A 388 -5.99 -10.09 1.75
C THR A 388 -6.54 -10.51 0.39
N LEU A 389 -6.43 -11.78 0.02
CA LEU A 389 -6.97 -12.30 -1.23
C LEU A 389 -8.50 -12.18 -1.27
N ILE A 390 -9.18 -12.60 -0.20
CA ILE A 390 -10.64 -12.53 -0.14
C ILE A 390 -11.11 -11.08 -0.16
N GLU A 391 -10.50 -10.19 0.62
CA GLU A 391 -10.81 -8.76 0.60
C GLU A 391 -10.58 -8.15 -0.78
N SER A 392 -9.48 -8.50 -1.44
CA SER A 392 -9.16 -8.05 -2.79
C SER A 392 -10.19 -8.52 -3.82
N VAL A 393 -10.65 -9.77 -3.73
CA VAL A 393 -11.72 -10.31 -4.59
C VAL A 393 -13.03 -9.57 -4.33
N VAL A 394 -13.39 -9.31 -3.08
CA VAL A 394 -14.59 -8.53 -2.72
C VAL A 394 -14.52 -7.11 -3.30
N LEU A 395 -13.35 -6.46 -3.22
CA LEU A 395 -13.11 -5.13 -3.80
C LEU A 395 -13.21 -5.16 -5.34
N LEU A 396 -12.64 -6.17 -6.00
CA LEU A 396 -12.72 -6.36 -7.45
C LEU A 396 -14.18 -6.57 -7.90
N LEU A 397 -14.94 -7.41 -7.20
CA LEU A 397 -16.36 -7.62 -7.47
C LEU A 397 -17.14 -6.32 -7.33
N MET A 398 -16.88 -5.55 -6.27
CA MET A 398 -17.52 -4.26 -6.07
C MET A 398 -17.17 -3.28 -7.19
N MET A 399 -15.90 -3.23 -7.60
CA MET A 399 -15.43 -2.38 -8.70
C MET A 399 -16.12 -2.77 -10.02
N ALA A 400 -16.16 -4.05 -10.36
CA ALA A 400 -16.81 -4.55 -11.56
C ALA A 400 -18.30 -4.20 -11.60
N MET A 401 -19.02 -4.43 -10.50
CA MET A 401 -20.44 -4.09 -10.39
C MET A 401 -20.69 -2.58 -10.54
N LEU A 402 -19.87 -1.73 -9.91
CA LEU A 402 -19.99 -0.28 -9.99
C LEU A 402 -19.67 0.23 -11.40
N TYR A 403 -18.69 -0.35 -12.06
CA TYR A 403 -18.33 -0.01 -13.44
C TYR A 403 -19.45 -0.39 -14.40
N LEU A 404 -19.99 -1.60 -14.30
CA LEU A 404 -21.12 -2.04 -15.10
C LEU A 404 -22.36 -1.14 -14.89
N ASP A 405 -22.71 -0.86 -13.63
CA ASP A 405 -23.83 0.04 -13.32
C ASP A 405 -23.61 1.46 -13.88
N GLY A 406 -22.39 1.99 -13.73
CA GLY A 406 -22.01 3.29 -14.27
C GLY A 406 -22.09 3.33 -15.80
N ILE A 407 -21.59 2.32 -16.48
CA ILE A 407 -21.65 2.19 -17.95
C ILE A 407 -23.12 2.11 -18.39
N ILE A 408 -23.89 1.19 -17.85
CA ILE A 408 -25.30 1.00 -18.22
C ILE A 408 -26.13 2.26 -17.98
N THR A 409 -25.96 2.90 -16.83
CA THR A 409 -26.70 4.12 -16.47
C THR A 409 -26.30 5.28 -17.37
N THR A 410 -25.02 5.38 -17.73
CA THR A 410 -24.50 6.40 -18.64
C THR A 410 -25.08 6.22 -20.04
N PHE A 411 -25.03 5.02 -20.61
CA PHE A 411 -25.62 4.74 -21.92
C PHE A 411 -27.11 5.01 -21.95
N LYS A 412 -27.88 4.60 -20.94
CA LYS A 412 -29.30 4.90 -20.82
C LYS A 412 -29.59 6.40 -20.79
N SER A 413 -28.72 7.20 -20.16
CA SER A 413 -28.91 8.63 -20.05
C SER A 413 -28.61 9.41 -21.35
N TYR A 414 -27.82 8.82 -22.25
CA TYR A 414 -27.47 9.41 -23.56
C TYR A 414 -28.32 8.89 -24.71
N LYS A 415 -29.10 7.81 -24.53
CA LYS A 415 -29.97 7.25 -25.54
C LYS A 415 -31.00 8.30 -25.97
N GLY A 416 -30.92 8.71 -27.25
CA GLY A 416 -31.80 9.73 -27.84
C GLY A 416 -31.27 11.18 -27.84
N LYS A 417 -30.08 11.47 -27.36
CA LYS A 417 -29.44 12.78 -27.46
C LYS A 417 -28.40 12.78 -28.59
N LYS A 418 -28.50 13.78 -29.54
CA LYS A 418 -27.45 13.98 -30.55
C LYS A 418 -26.12 14.27 -29.85
N ILE A 419 -25.14 13.40 -30.06
CA ILE A 419 -23.76 13.56 -29.56
C ILE A 419 -23.04 14.48 -30.55
N LEU A 420 -23.30 15.76 -30.51
CA LEU A 420 -22.65 16.73 -31.41
C LEU A 420 -22.27 18.04 -30.69
N HIS A 421 -21.58 17.93 -29.59
CA HIS A 421 -20.69 18.96 -29.07
C HIS A 421 -19.64 18.25 -28.22
N ILE A 422 -18.44 18.09 -28.78
CA ILE A 422 -17.25 17.71 -27.99
C ILE A 422 -16.89 18.96 -27.18
N PRO A 423 -17.27 19.05 -25.91
CA PRO A 423 -16.96 20.24 -25.13
C PRO A 423 -15.45 20.22 -24.83
N THR A 424 -14.85 21.39 -24.63
CA THR A 424 -13.47 21.58 -24.15
C THR A 424 -13.14 20.71 -22.95
N LYS A 425 -14.16 20.30 -22.19
CA LYS A 425 -14.07 19.29 -21.10
C LYS A 425 -13.70 17.89 -21.58
N ALA A 426 -14.15 17.47 -22.77
CA ALA A 426 -13.79 16.15 -23.30
C ALA A 426 -12.31 16.13 -23.67
N VAL A 427 -11.80 17.20 -24.24
CA VAL A 427 -10.37 17.34 -24.60
C VAL A 427 -9.51 17.36 -23.33
N ALA A 428 -9.89 18.15 -22.32
CA ALA A 428 -9.20 18.18 -21.03
C ALA A 428 -9.25 16.82 -20.32
N SER A 429 -10.35 16.10 -20.44
CA SER A 429 -10.53 14.79 -19.83
C SER A 429 -9.77 13.69 -20.55
N VAL A 430 -9.71 13.74 -21.88
CA VAL A 430 -8.88 12.83 -22.69
C VAL A 430 -7.40 13.13 -22.44
N ALA A 431 -7.01 14.40 -22.30
CA ALA A 431 -5.65 14.78 -21.92
C ALA A 431 -5.30 14.27 -20.49
N MET A 432 -6.21 14.43 -19.52
CA MET A 432 -6.02 13.92 -18.17
C MET A 432 -5.98 12.39 -18.14
N ALA A 433 -6.89 11.72 -18.85
CA ALA A 433 -6.86 10.27 -19.02
C ALA A 433 -5.58 9.82 -19.72
N GLY A 434 -5.08 10.58 -20.69
CA GLY A 434 -3.81 10.38 -21.35
C GLY A 434 -2.62 10.53 -20.39
N ILE A 435 -2.61 11.56 -19.53
CA ILE A 435 -1.58 11.76 -18.51
C ILE A 435 -1.61 10.60 -17.49
N VAL A 436 -2.81 10.24 -17.00
CA VAL A 436 -2.97 9.10 -16.09
C VAL A 436 -2.55 7.80 -16.77
N PHE A 437 -2.91 7.60 -18.03
CA PHE A 437 -2.48 6.46 -18.84
C PHE A 437 -0.95 6.44 -18.99
N VAL A 438 -0.33 7.57 -19.34
CA VAL A 438 1.14 7.68 -19.43
C VAL A 438 1.79 7.42 -18.08
N CYS A 439 1.26 7.95 -16.99
CA CYS A 439 1.77 7.66 -15.64
C CYS A 439 1.63 6.17 -15.28
N CYS A 440 0.49 5.54 -15.65
CA CYS A 440 0.28 4.11 -15.42
C CYS A 440 1.17 3.25 -16.33
N VAL A 441 1.31 3.60 -17.60
CA VAL A 441 2.22 2.91 -18.54
C VAL A 441 3.66 3.09 -18.07
N PHE A 442 4.05 4.28 -17.63
CA PHE A 442 5.37 4.52 -17.05
C PHE A 442 5.58 3.70 -15.78
N SER A 443 4.58 3.62 -14.91
CA SER A 443 4.58 2.77 -13.71
C SER A 443 4.72 1.28 -14.06
N VAL A 444 4.04 0.80 -15.11
CA VAL A 444 4.10 -0.59 -15.58
C VAL A 444 5.40 -0.86 -16.33
N TYR A 445 5.88 0.08 -17.15
CA TYR A 445 7.13 -0.08 -17.91
C TYR A 445 8.38 0.04 -17.02
N TYR A 446 8.30 0.81 -15.94
CA TYR A 446 9.37 0.89 -14.94
C TYR A 446 9.24 -0.16 -13.83
N THR A 447 8.16 -0.91 -13.80
CA THR A 447 8.12 -2.14 -13.01
C THR A 447 8.98 -3.16 -13.78
N PRO A 448 10.13 -3.58 -13.27
CA PRO A 448 10.92 -4.57 -13.96
C PRO A 448 10.13 -5.89 -13.98
N THR A 449 9.39 -6.10 -15.06
CA THR A 449 8.67 -7.36 -15.34
C THR A 449 9.66 -8.48 -15.70
N LYS A 450 10.92 -8.12 -15.88
CA LYS A 450 12.04 -9.05 -15.96
C LYS A 450 12.97 -8.72 -14.80
N SER A 451 13.08 -9.62 -13.85
CA SER A 451 14.32 -9.71 -13.10
C SER A 451 15.41 -9.86 -14.17
N GLY A 452 16.13 -8.78 -14.46
CA GLY A 452 17.23 -8.80 -15.41
C GLY A 452 18.39 -9.71 -14.96
N PHE A 453 18.17 -10.43 -13.89
CA PHE A 453 19.09 -11.31 -13.23
C PHE A 453 18.72 -12.76 -13.56
N SER A 454 19.24 -13.26 -14.66
CA SER A 454 19.14 -14.67 -15.03
C SER A 454 20.34 -15.41 -14.45
N ILE A 455 20.12 -16.19 -13.40
CA ILE A 455 21.13 -17.12 -12.89
C ILE A 455 21.08 -18.36 -13.78
N THR A 456 22.06 -18.52 -14.64
CA THR A 456 22.13 -19.66 -15.57
C THR A 456 22.82 -20.88 -14.97
N SER A 457 23.74 -20.68 -14.02
CA SER A 457 24.36 -21.73 -13.21
C SER A 457 24.76 -21.20 -11.85
N VAL A 458 24.51 -21.97 -10.81
CA VAL A 458 24.89 -21.64 -9.43
C VAL A 458 25.68 -22.79 -8.85
N ASP A 459 26.94 -22.54 -8.55
CA ASP A 459 27.76 -23.43 -7.75
C ASP A 459 27.69 -22.98 -6.29
N CYS A 460 27.44 -23.91 -5.38
CA CYS A 460 27.19 -23.61 -3.98
C CYS A 460 28.18 -24.32 -3.07
N PHE A 461 28.87 -23.55 -2.25
CA PHE A 461 29.75 -24.02 -1.20
C PHE A 461 29.06 -23.83 0.14
N GLN A 462 28.78 -24.91 0.85
CA GLN A 462 28.18 -24.83 2.19
C GLN A 462 29.26 -24.49 3.22
N VAL A 463 29.01 -23.47 4.03
CA VAL A 463 29.93 -22.98 5.05
C VAL A 463 29.20 -22.95 6.40
N ASP A 464 29.72 -23.67 7.39
CA ASP A 464 29.27 -23.58 8.78
C ASP A 464 30.52 -23.32 9.64
N GLU A 465 30.66 -22.13 10.21
CA GLU A 465 31.89 -21.66 10.87
C GLU A 465 32.30 -22.50 12.07
N ASP A 466 31.37 -23.29 12.65
CA ASP A 466 31.60 -24.09 13.84
C ASP A 466 32.02 -25.54 13.53
N ASN A 467 32.16 -25.93 12.26
CA ASN A 467 32.38 -27.30 11.85
C ASN A 467 33.68 -27.48 11.04
N GLN A 468 34.50 -28.48 11.37
CA GLN A 468 35.75 -28.77 10.62
C GLN A 468 35.53 -29.03 9.11
N LYS A 469 34.33 -29.49 8.75
CA LYS A 469 33.93 -29.72 7.34
C LYS A 469 33.83 -28.43 6.53
N ASP A 470 33.55 -27.33 7.17
CA ASP A 470 33.33 -26.03 6.51
C ASP A 470 34.61 -25.23 6.34
N LYS A 471 35.61 -25.45 7.16
CA LYS A 471 36.98 -24.98 6.91
C LYS A 471 37.50 -25.53 5.58
N LYS A 472 37.23 -26.78 5.29
CA LYS A 472 37.58 -27.41 4.02
C LYS A 472 36.80 -26.84 2.85
N THR A 473 35.52 -26.55 3.05
CA THR A 473 34.68 -25.97 2.00
C THR A 473 35.09 -24.53 1.67
N LEU A 474 35.52 -23.75 2.66
CA LEU A 474 36.10 -22.42 2.47
C LEU A 474 37.44 -22.50 1.73
N GLU A 475 38.30 -23.45 2.10
CA GLU A 475 39.56 -23.71 1.41
C GLU A 475 39.32 -24.14 -0.04
N ASP A 476 38.40 -25.05 -0.29
CA ASP A 476 38.00 -25.49 -1.64
C ASP A 476 37.45 -24.29 -2.47
N PHE A 477 36.68 -23.40 -1.85
CA PHE A 477 36.19 -22.20 -2.52
C PHE A 477 37.35 -21.23 -2.84
N TYR A 478 38.27 -21.01 -1.92
CA TYR A 478 39.43 -20.13 -2.18
C TYR A 478 40.36 -20.69 -3.25
N GLU A 479 40.57 -22.01 -3.26
CA GLU A 479 41.32 -22.66 -4.35
C GLU A 479 40.60 -22.52 -5.69
N PHE A 480 39.29 -22.68 -5.70
CA PHE A 480 38.46 -22.42 -6.90
C PHE A 480 38.58 -20.95 -7.32
N ALA A 481 38.45 -20.00 -6.41
CA ALA A 481 38.54 -18.57 -6.67
C ALA A 481 39.90 -18.20 -7.25
N LYS A 482 40.99 -18.67 -6.65
CA LYS A 482 42.37 -18.46 -7.10
C LYS A 482 42.60 -18.96 -8.53
N LYS A 483 41.97 -20.08 -8.87
CA LYS A 483 42.10 -20.68 -10.19
C LYS A 483 41.26 -20.00 -11.27
N ASN A 484 40.07 -19.47 -10.89
CA ASN A 484 39.06 -19.05 -11.87
C ASN A 484 38.84 -17.53 -11.91
N PHE A 485 39.25 -16.77 -10.88
CA PHE A 485 39.00 -15.34 -10.81
C PHE A 485 40.15 -14.48 -11.33
N ASP A 486 41.27 -15.09 -11.71
CA ASP A 486 42.39 -14.37 -12.24
C ASP A 486 41.99 -13.61 -13.54
N ASN A 487 42.22 -12.30 -13.57
CA ASN A 487 41.80 -11.38 -14.62
C ASN A 487 40.29 -11.30 -14.94
N GLN A 488 39.42 -11.86 -14.09
CA GLN A 488 37.97 -11.83 -14.25
C GLN A 488 37.38 -10.72 -13.40
N LYS A 489 36.28 -10.10 -13.85
CA LYS A 489 35.52 -9.17 -13.03
C LYS A 489 34.63 -9.94 -12.07
N VAL A 490 34.89 -9.79 -10.78
CA VAL A 490 34.14 -10.46 -9.72
C VAL A 490 33.37 -9.43 -8.90
N LEU A 491 32.09 -9.68 -8.68
CA LEU A 491 31.22 -8.88 -7.83
C LEU A 491 30.89 -9.69 -6.57
N ALA A 492 31.16 -9.16 -5.41
CA ALA A 492 30.94 -9.83 -4.14
C ALA A 492 29.88 -9.12 -3.28
N PHE A 493 29.05 -9.91 -2.56
CA PHE A 493 28.01 -9.49 -1.64
C PHE A 493 28.01 -10.34 -0.38
N PRO A 494 27.60 -9.80 0.76
CA PRO A 494 27.82 -8.44 1.20
C PRO A 494 29.29 -8.20 1.54
N LYS A 495 29.61 -6.98 1.95
CA LYS A 495 30.97 -6.63 2.40
C LYS A 495 31.22 -7.23 3.78
N ILE A 496 31.83 -8.39 3.83
CA ILE A 496 32.20 -9.15 5.04
C ILE A 496 33.66 -9.62 4.93
N ASP A 497 34.16 -10.25 5.97
CA ASP A 497 35.54 -10.76 6.04
C ASP A 497 35.95 -11.62 4.85
N LEU A 498 35.00 -12.33 4.23
CA LEU A 498 35.24 -13.09 3.00
C LEU A 498 35.72 -12.19 1.84
N THR A 499 35.20 -10.94 1.76
CA THR A 499 35.54 -10.02 0.67
C THR A 499 36.97 -9.53 0.79
N THR A 500 37.50 -9.36 2.00
CA THR A 500 38.89 -9.00 2.25
C THR A 500 39.84 -10.08 1.73
N LYS A 501 39.50 -11.35 1.94
CA LYS A 501 40.28 -12.49 1.45
C LYS A 501 40.15 -12.70 -0.07
N LEU A 502 39.01 -12.37 -0.65
CA LEU A 502 38.83 -12.40 -2.10
C LEU A 502 39.65 -11.33 -2.81
N SER A 503 39.82 -10.15 -2.21
CA SER A 503 40.68 -9.09 -2.77
C SER A 503 42.15 -9.48 -2.81
N ASP A 504 42.59 -10.36 -1.91
CA ASP A 504 43.97 -10.90 -1.89
C ASP A 504 44.19 -11.93 -3.01
N ILE A 505 43.11 -12.54 -3.51
CA ILE A 505 43.15 -13.62 -4.53
C ILE A 505 42.88 -13.06 -5.94
N ALA A 506 42.02 -12.07 -6.08
CA ALA A 506 41.59 -11.53 -7.37
C ALA A 506 41.64 -10.00 -7.38
N SER A 507 42.48 -9.44 -8.27
CA SER A 507 42.72 -8.02 -8.38
C SER A 507 41.52 -7.18 -8.85
N ASN A 508 40.51 -7.79 -9.44
CA ASN A 508 39.34 -7.14 -10.05
C ASN A 508 38.04 -7.40 -9.30
N VAL A 509 38.08 -7.53 -7.97
CA VAL A 509 36.89 -7.70 -7.14
C VAL A 509 36.25 -6.35 -6.84
N SER A 510 35.03 -6.15 -7.30
CA SER A 510 34.20 -5.00 -6.95
C SER A 510 33.23 -5.41 -5.84
N TYR A 511 33.16 -4.58 -4.79
CA TYR A 511 32.26 -4.82 -3.68
C TYR A 511 31.00 -3.98 -3.86
N TYR A 512 29.86 -4.61 -3.63
CA TYR A 512 28.59 -3.92 -3.60
C TYR A 512 28.10 -3.82 -2.16
N ASP A 513 28.06 -2.59 -1.64
CA ASP A 513 27.69 -2.31 -0.25
C ASP A 513 26.16 -2.19 -0.12
N ILE A 514 25.46 -3.20 -0.60
CA ILE A 514 23.99 -3.24 -0.49
C ILE A 514 23.63 -4.37 0.45
N SER A 515 22.67 -4.09 1.33
CA SER A 515 22.08 -5.14 2.12
C SER A 515 21.57 -6.22 1.15
N TYR A 516 21.86 -7.43 1.45
CA TYR A 516 21.46 -8.64 0.74
C TYR A 516 19.97 -8.67 0.36
N TYR A 517 19.16 -7.86 1.04
CA TYR A 517 17.71 -7.70 0.83
C TYR A 517 17.33 -6.63 -0.19
N ASP A 518 18.29 -5.91 -0.75
CA ASP A 518 18.01 -4.86 -1.70
C ASP A 518 17.93 -5.41 -3.13
N ASN A 519 16.75 -5.89 -3.51
CA ASN A 519 16.41 -6.30 -4.86
C ASN A 519 16.03 -5.10 -5.75
N SER A 520 16.68 -3.98 -5.57
CA SER A 520 16.33 -2.73 -6.21
C SER A 520 16.72 -2.69 -7.69
N VAL A 521 15.97 -1.92 -8.47
CA VAL A 521 16.33 -1.59 -9.87
C VAL A 521 17.72 -0.94 -9.94
N LYS A 522 18.10 -0.19 -8.90
CA LYS A 522 19.40 0.45 -8.79
C LYS A 522 20.50 -0.60 -8.62
N THR A 523 20.29 -1.60 -7.79
CA THR A 523 21.20 -2.74 -7.59
C THR A 523 21.30 -3.56 -8.85
N GLN A 524 20.19 -3.92 -9.47
CA GLN A 524 20.18 -4.69 -10.71
C GLN A 524 20.92 -3.93 -11.84
N LYS A 525 20.61 -2.66 -12.05
CA LYS A 525 21.33 -1.83 -13.02
C LYS A 525 22.80 -1.63 -12.66
N GLY A 526 23.14 -1.58 -11.38
CA GLY A 526 24.51 -1.53 -10.92
C GLY A 526 25.27 -2.81 -11.27
N ILE A 527 24.65 -3.97 -11.02
CA ILE A 527 25.19 -5.28 -11.37
C ILE A 527 25.37 -5.42 -12.89
N GLU A 528 24.35 -5.08 -13.68
CA GLU A 528 24.41 -5.10 -15.15
C GLU A 528 25.51 -4.16 -15.68
N LYS A 529 25.68 -2.98 -15.06
CA LYS A 529 26.70 -2.00 -15.45
C LYS A 529 28.11 -2.48 -15.13
N CYS A 530 28.28 -3.27 -14.09
CA CYS A 530 29.59 -3.83 -13.71
C CYS A 530 30.07 -4.88 -14.71
N LYS A 531 29.19 -5.50 -15.50
CA LYS A 531 29.52 -6.61 -16.42
C LYS A 531 30.41 -7.65 -15.73
N ALA A 532 29.98 -8.06 -14.54
CA ALA A 532 30.73 -9.05 -13.78
C ALA A 532 30.61 -10.43 -14.42
N GLU A 533 31.71 -11.13 -14.52
CA GLU A 533 31.77 -12.49 -15.04
C GLU A 533 31.44 -13.51 -13.97
N TYR A 534 31.68 -13.14 -12.70
CA TYR A 534 31.29 -13.92 -11.52
C TYR A 534 30.63 -13.04 -10.48
N ILE A 535 29.60 -13.55 -9.83
CA ILE A 535 28.98 -12.95 -8.65
C ILE A 535 29.12 -13.94 -7.50
N VAL A 536 29.73 -13.46 -6.41
CA VAL A 536 29.89 -14.21 -5.16
C VAL A 536 28.94 -13.65 -4.13
N ILE A 537 28.07 -14.47 -3.60
CA ILE A 537 27.13 -14.09 -2.54
C ILE A 537 27.42 -14.95 -1.32
N TYR A 538 27.78 -14.29 -0.24
CA TYR A 538 27.97 -14.94 1.05
C TYR A 538 26.86 -14.57 2.01
N ASN A 539 26.25 -15.57 2.57
CA ASN A 539 25.19 -15.42 3.54
C ASN A 539 25.65 -15.86 4.93
N ALA A 540 25.83 -14.90 5.81
CA ALA A 540 26.26 -15.10 7.19
C ALA A 540 25.12 -15.17 8.20
N MET A 541 23.85 -15.11 7.78
CA MET A 541 22.73 -15.17 8.71
C MET A 541 22.47 -16.60 9.20
N LYS A 542 22.53 -16.80 10.49
CA LYS A 542 21.98 -17.99 11.17
C LYS A 542 20.46 -17.83 11.24
N ALA A 543 19.69 -18.51 10.42
CA ALA A 543 18.26 -18.64 10.58
C ALA A 543 17.86 -20.10 10.68
N ASP A 544 16.74 -20.33 11.30
CA ASP A 544 16.16 -21.65 11.57
C ASP A 544 15.72 -22.33 10.24
N ILE A 545 16.59 -23.15 9.67
CA ILE A 545 16.57 -23.59 8.27
C ILE A 545 15.83 -24.90 8.07
N ASN A 546 15.60 -25.66 9.10
CA ASN A 546 15.25 -27.09 8.99
C ASN A 546 13.93 -27.38 8.23
N ASN A 547 13.08 -26.39 7.99
CA ASN A 547 11.81 -26.56 7.26
C ASN A 547 11.73 -25.88 5.89
N THR A 548 12.63 -24.97 5.57
CA THR A 548 12.51 -24.09 4.40
C THR A 548 13.18 -24.65 3.14
N ASP A 549 14.26 -25.40 3.30
CA ASP A 549 15.07 -25.91 2.18
C ASP A 549 14.33 -26.89 1.26
N LYS A 550 13.39 -27.67 1.76
CA LYS A 550 12.66 -28.66 0.96
C LYS A 550 11.60 -28.05 0.03
N GLN A 551 11.05 -26.91 0.41
CA GLN A 551 10.02 -26.21 -0.40
C GLN A 551 10.63 -25.32 -1.48
N LEU A 552 11.77 -24.72 -1.20
CA LEU A 552 12.48 -23.85 -2.14
C LEU A 552 13.06 -24.59 -3.35
N ALA A 553 13.53 -25.82 -3.14
CA ALA A 553 14.05 -26.67 -4.23
C ALA A 553 13.00 -27.00 -5.31
N LYS A 554 11.71 -26.84 -5.02
CA LYS A 554 10.62 -27.06 -5.98
C LYS A 554 10.31 -25.86 -6.88
N ASN A 555 10.84 -24.69 -6.59
CA ASN A 555 10.44 -23.45 -7.27
C ASN A 555 11.62 -22.85 -8.04
N GLU A 556 11.94 -23.45 -9.19
CA GLU A 556 13.03 -23.02 -10.09
C GLU A 556 12.93 -21.56 -10.56
N LYS A 557 11.75 -20.94 -10.49
CA LYS A 557 11.51 -19.55 -10.92
C LYS A 557 11.93 -18.51 -9.89
N ASN A 558 12.22 -18.90 -8.65
CA ASN A 558 12.61 -17.99 -7.57
C ASN A 558 14.07 -18.25 -7.13
N GLN A 559 14.97 -18.45 -8.08
CA GLN A 559 16.40 -18.66 -7.82
C GLN A 559 16.99 -17.55 -6.94
N TYR A 560 16.47 -16.34 -7.07
CA TYR A 560 16.86 -15.20 -6.23
C TYR A 560 16.44 -15.37 -4.77
N LEU A 561 15.22 -15.87 -4.50
CA LEU A 561 14.76 -16.23 -3.16
C LEU A 561 15.50 -17.43 -2.59
N GLN A 562 15.90 -18.37 -3.44
CA GLN A 562 16.77 -19.48 -3.05
C GLN A 562 18.14 -18.99 -2.57
N MET A 563 18.74 -18.04 -3.30
CA MET A 563 19.97 -17.39 -2.89
C MET A 563 19.81 -16.66 -1.55
N TYR A 564 18.65 -16.12 -1.29
CA TYR A 564 18.31 -15.33 -0.14
C TYR A 564 18.18 -16.11 1.17
N ARG A 565 17.85 -17.40 1.10
CA ARG A 565 17.47 -18.22 2.25
C ARG A 565 18.44 -19.33 2.57
N GLN A 566 19.46 -19.48 1.77
CA GLN A 566 20.50 -20.45 2.02
C GLN A 566 21.57 -19.82 2.92
N ILE A 567 21.44 -20.07 4.19
CA ILE A 567 22.35 -19.60 5.21
C ILE A 567 23.64 -20.36 5.14
N SER A 568 24.72 -19.66 5.45
CA SER A 568 26.07 -20.22 5.45
C SER A 568 26.44 -20.90 4.14
N LYS A 569 26.08 -20.28 3.02
CA LYS A 569 26.46 -20.77 1.69
C LYS A 569 27.14 -19.66 0.88
N ILE A 570 28.16 -20.01 0.19
CA ILE A 570 28.75 -19.15 -0.85
C ILE A 570 28.10 -19.56 -2.17
N LEU A 571 27.36 -18.65 -2.78
CA LEU A 571 26.76 -18.86 -4.08
C LEU A 571 27.62 -18.22 -5.14
N LEU A 572 27.99 -18.98 -6.12
CA LEU A 572 28.76 -18.53 -7.26
C LEU A 572 27.86 -18.51 -8.49
N VAL A 573 27.70 -17.36 -9.10
CA VAL A 573 26.93 -17.17 -10.32
C VAL A 573 27.87 -16.88 -11.46
N LYS A 574 27.77 -17.64 -12.55
CA LYS A 574 28.60 -17.53 -13.74
C LYS A 574 27.78 -17.06 -14.93
N GLY A 575 28.33 -16.18 -15.75
CA GLY A 575 27.80 -15.83 -17.07
C GLY A 575 26.59 -14.87 -17.02
N ILE A 576 26.79 -13.67 -16.51
CA ILE A 576 25.85 -12.56 -16.67
C ILE A 576 26.22 -11.73 -17.90
#